data_1e070026721514ccb74550dcd891bf65
#
_entry.id   1e070026721514ccb74550dcd891bf65
#
_cell.length_a   1.000
_cell.length_b   1.000
_cell.length_c   1.000
_cell.angle_alpha   90.00
_cell.angle_beta   90.00
_cell.angle_gamma   90.00
#
_symmetry.space_group_name_H-M   'P 1'
#
loop_
_entity.id
_entity.type
_entity.pdbx_description
1 polymer ?
#
loop_
_entity_poly.entity_id
_entity_poly.type
_entity_poly.pdbx_seq_one_letter_code
_entity_poly.pdbx_strand_id
1 'polypeptide(L)'
;MKNYKDLIFDVDDTLLDFYPAFVAAQRNIAEKLGIEPSEEYLRADKDAGWKAWYEVGLDKTDEKDIQMNYHTYYYQYLRKHFEYLLEEYGKSCDVHELVNCYLESISSSKVMTEPDVLSVYVKLSEKYKLVLATNGIERVQKERVSDFLPYTHRLYISEEIGYIKPTGDFYCYIISGLNCNADECLMIGDSVSNDIIGAKAAGMDVCYYDPKGRGKPENVSVDYEINCIRNLVQILQ
;
A
#
# COMPACT_ATOMS: atom_id res chain seq x y z
N MET A 1 -9.29 22.07 18.82
CA MET A 1 -8.84 21.14 17.75
C MET A 1 -7.34 20.94 17.92
N LYS A 2 -6.84 19.71 17.68
CA LYS A 2 -5.39 19.47 17.63
C LYS A 2 -4.79 20.21 16.42
N ASN A 3 -3.59 20.70 16.58
CA ASN A 3 -2.90 21.45 15.52
C ASN A 3 -1.88 20.52 14.85
N TYR A 4 -2.32 19.72 13.87
CA TYR A 4 -1.43 18.89 13.09
C TYR A 4 -0.55 19.75 12.18
N LYS A 5 0.69 19.32 11.98
CA LYS A 5 1.65 19.88 11.03
C LYS A 5 1.78 19.01 9.78
N ASP A 6 1.83 17.71 10.01
CA ASP A 6 2.07 16.71 8.98
C ASP A 6 0.87 15.74 8.88
N LEU A 7 0.33 15.60 7.68
CA LEU A 7 -0.67 14.58 7.35
C LEU A 7 0.01 13.47 6.56
N ILE A 8 0.01 12.28 7.12
CA ILE A 8 0.69 11.12 6.56
C ILE A 8 -0.36 10.20 5.96
N PHE A 9 -0.31 10.01 4.65
CA PHE A 9 -1.25 9.18 3.92
C PHE A 9 -0.63 7.85 3.54
N ASP A 10 -1.35 6.78 3.78
CA ASP A 10 -1.15 5.55 3.03
C ASP A 10 -1.55 5.74 1.56
N VAL A 11 -1.11 4.84 0.68
CA VAL A 11 -1.31 4.98 -0.77
C VAL A 11 -2.36 3.99 -1.27
N ASP A 12 -2.10 2.69 -1.14
CA ASP A 12 -2.93 1.65 -1.74
C ASP A 12 -4.20 1.43 -0.92
N ASP A 13 -5.36 1.42 -1.59
CA ASP A 13 -6.72 1.41 -1.03
C ASP A 13 -7.08 2.63 -0.14
N THR A 14 -6.16 3.61 -0.03
CA THR A 14 -6.40 4.91 0.61
C THR A 14 -6.52 6.05 -0.41
N LEU A 15 -5.48 6.29 -1.21
CA LEU A 15 -5.50 7.28 -2.30
C LEU A 15 -5.75 6.62 -3.65
N LEU A 16 -5.11 5.48 -3.91
CA LEU A 16 -5.18 4.72 -5.15
C LEU A 16 -5.79 3.35 -4.90
N ASP A 17 -6.81 2.97 -5.67
CA ASP A 17 -7.40 1.64 -5.63
C ASP A 17 -6.40 0.61 -6.19
N PHE A 18 -6.03 -0.38 -5.38
CA PHE A 18 -5.09 -1.41 -5.78
C PHE A 18 -5.74 -2.49 -6.65
N TYR A 19 -7.03 -2.77 -6.45
CA TYR A 19 -7.70 -3.86 -7.15
C TYR A 19 -7.69 -3.74 -8.68
N PRO A 20 -7.98 -2.58 -9.31
CA PRO A 20 -7.85 -2.42 -10.76
C PRO A 20 -6.43 -2.66 -11.28
N ALA A 21 -5.40 -2.25 -10.51
CA ALA A 21 -4.00 -2.50 -10.86
C ALA A 21 -3.69 -3.99 -10.88
N PHE A 22 -4.13 -4.70 -9.85
CA PHE A 22 -3.97 -6.15 -9.72
C PHE A 22 -4.66 -6.90 -10.87
N VAL A 23 -5.91 -6.57 -11.19
CA VAL A 23 -6.65 -7.20 -12.29
C VAL A 23 -5.99 -6.93 -13.65
N ALA A 24 -5.49 -5.71 -13.86
CA ALA A 24 -4.77 -5.38 -15.10
C ALA A 24 -3.48 -6.21 -15.21
N ALA A 25 -2.73 -6.36 -14.12
CA ALA A 25 -1.53 -7.18 -14.09
C ALA A 25 -1.82 -8.65 -14.41
N GLN A 26 -2.87 -9.23 -13.81
CA GLN A 26 -3.30 -10.61 -14.11
C GLN A 26 -3.62 -10.78 -15.60
N ARG A 27 -4.35 -9.84 -16.21
CA ARG A 27 -4.70 -9.89 -17.64
C ARG A 27 -3.47 -9.79 -18.54
N ASN A 28 -2.54 -8.90 -18.23
CA ASN A 28 -1.31 -8.73 -19.01
C ASN A 28 -0.42 -9.99 -18.95
N ILE A 29 -0.37 -10.65 -17.78
CA ILE A 29 0.32 -11.94 -17.63
C ILE A 29 -0.38 -13.04 -18.47
N ALA A 30 -1.71 -13.13 -18.41
CA ALA A 30 -2.48 -14.07 -19.22
C ALA A 30 -2.20 -13.89 -20.72
N GLU A 31 -2.24 -12.64 -21.21
CA GLU A 31 -1.94 -12.29 -22.60
C GLU A 31 -0.52 -12.70 -22.99
N LYS A 32 0.48 -12.37 -22.14
CA LYS A 32 1.88 -12.75 -22.37
C LYS A 32 2.08 -14.27 -22.46
N LEU A 33 1.30 -15.04 -21.71
CA LEU A 33 1.32 -16.51 -21.73
C LEU A 33 0.45 -17.13 -22.83
N GLY A 34 -0.33 -16.32 -23.57
CA GLY A 34 -1.31 -16.80 -24.54
C GLY A 34 -2.43 -17.62 -23.89
N ILE A 35 -2.88 -17.19 -22.72
CA ILE A 35 -3.99 -17.77 -21.95
C ILE A 35 -5.15 -16.79 -21.97
N GLU A 36 -6.39 -17.27 -22.10
CA GLU A 36 -7.57 -16.44 -21.95
C GLU A 36 -7.73 -16.02 -20.47
N PRO A 37 -7.90 -14.72 -20.15
CA PRO A 37 -8.07 -14.25 -18.79
C PRO A 37 -9.48 -14.51 -18.26
N SER A 38 -9.87 -15.80 -18.25
CA SER A 38 -11.15 -16.29 -17.76
C SER A 38 -11.23 -16.23 -16.22
N GLU A 39 -12.43 -16.41 -15.65
CA GLU A 39 -12.59 -16.54 -14.20
C GLU A 39 -11.80 -17.72 -13.62
N GLU A 40 -11.62 -18.80 -14.38
CA GLU A 40 -10.80 -19.94 -13.99
C GLU A 40 -9.33 -19.55 -13.88
N TYR A 41 -8.80 -18.82 -14.89
CA TYR A 41 -7.43 -18.30 -14.85
C TYR A 41 -7.23 -17.35 -13.64
N LEU A 42 -8.14 -16.38 -13.45
CA LEU A 42 -8.02 -15.42 -12.34
C LEU A 42 -8.03 -16.10 -10.97
N ARG A 43 -8.76 -17.22 -10.85
CA ARG A 43 -8.75 -18.04 -9.63
C ARG A 43 -7.44 -18.78 -9.48
N ALA A 44 -6.96 -19.46 -10.52
CA ALA A 44 -5.70 -20.19 -10.49
C ALA A 44 -4.50 -19.28 -10.18
N ASP A 45 -4.45 -18.09 -10.79
CA ASP A 45 -3.42 -17.08 -10.49
C ASP A 45 -3.47 -16.64 -9.03
N LYS A 46 -4.65 -16.40 -8.49
CA LYS A 46 -4.83 -16.04 -7.08
C LYS A 46 -4.38 -17.18 -6.15
N ASP A 47 -4.75 -18.41 -6.46
CA ASP A 47 -4.40 -19.60 -5.66
C ASP A 47 -2.88 -19.85 -5.69
N ALA A 48 -2.24 -19.72 -6.86
CA ALA A 48 -0.78 -19.75 -7.01
C ALA A 48 -0.10 -18.65 -6.17
N GLY A 49 -0.65 -17.45 -6.19
CA GLY A 49 -0.17 -16.34 -5.38
C GLY A 49 -0.25 -16.63 -3.87
N TRP A 50 -1.39 -17.09 -3.37
CA TRP A 50 -1.52 -17.44 -1.95
C TRP A 50 -0.60 -18.59 -1.55
N LYS A 51 -0.47 -19.63 -2.39
CA LYS A 51 0.46 -20.73 -2.15
C LYS A 51 1.89 -20.23 -2.00
N ALA A 52 2.35 -19.36 -2.90
CA ALA A 52 3.67 -18.75 -2.85
C ALA A 52 3.85 -17.85 -1.61
N TRP A 53 2.84 -17.08 -1.24
CA TRP A 53 2.84 -16.18 -0.07
C TRP A 53 3.12 -16.92 1.23
N TYR A 54 2.37 -18.00 1.46
CA TYR A 54 2.54 -18.83 2.66
C TYR A 54 3.85 -19.60 2.64
N GLU A 55 4.28 -20.11 1.49
CA GLU A 55 5.53 -20.85 1.39
C GLU A 55 6.77 -19.99 1.69
N VAL A 56 6.74 -18.73 1.23
CA VAL A 56 7.81 -17.77 1.48
C VAL A 56 7.74 -17.20 2.91
N GLY A 57 6.60 -17.32 3.59
CA GLY A 57 6.39 -16.89 4.97
C GLY A 57 6.02 -15.42 5.12
N LEU A 58 5.51 -14.77 4.07
CA LEU A 58 5.08 -13.37 4.11
C LEU A 58 3.82 -13.12 4.96
N ASP A 59 3.13 -14.17 5.38
CA ASP A 59 2.04 -14.14 6.37
C ASP A 59 2.54 -13.90 7.81
N LYS A 60 3.86 -14.10 8.06
CA LYS A 60 4.50 -14.02 9.38
C LYS A 60 5.15 -12.66 9.61
N THR A 61 4.39 -11.60 9.43
CA THR A 61 4.88 -10.21 9.54
C THR A 61 5.28 -9.80 10.97
N ASP A 62 5.02 -10.62 11.97
CA ASP A 62 5.50 -10.47 13.35
C ASP A 62 6.92 -11.02 13.56
N GLU A 63 7.42 -11.88 12.66
CA GLU A 63 8.78 -12.39 12.73
C GLU A 63 9.80 -11.32 12.30
N LYS A 64 10.82 -11.09 13.14
CA LYS A 64 11.83 -10.05 12.91
C LYS A 64 12.60 -10.24 11.60
N ASP A 65 12.87 -11.48 11.20
CA ASP A 65 13.58 -11.77 9.95
C ASP A 65 12.73 -11.35 8.73
N ILE A 66 11.43 -11.64 8.75
CA ILE A 66 10.51 -11.20 7.71
C ILE A 66 10.43 -9.68 7.64
N GLN A 67 10.34 -8.99 8.79
CA GLN A 67 10.32 -7.53 8.81
C GLN A 67 11.57 -6.91 8.21
N MET A 68 12.74 -7.43 8.55
CA MET A 68 14.04 -6.90 8.08
C MET A 68 14.32 -7.21 6.60
N ASN A 69 13.82 -8.32 6.09
CA ASN A 69 14.12 -8.82 4.75
C ASN A 69 12.86 -8.86 3.86
N TYR A 70 11.79 -8.14 4.23
CA TYR A 70 10.47 -8.21 3.59
C TYR A 70 10.54 -8.13 2.07
N HIS A 71 11.30 -7.18 1.52
CA HIS A 71 11.36 -6.98 0.08
C HIS A 71 12.10 -8.10 -0.64
N THR A 72 13.11 -8.71 0.01
CA THR A 72 13.75 -9.92 -0.50
C THR A 72 12.76 -11.06 -0.59
N TYR A 73 11.98 -11.29 0.45
CA TYR A 73 10.92 -12.30 0.46
C TYR A 73 9.80 -11.98 -0.51
N TYR A 74 9.46 -10.71 -0.70
CA TYR A 74 8.45 -10.30 -1.68
C TYR A 74 8.86 -10.62 -3.12
N TYR A 75 10.13 -10.40 -3.49
CA TYR A 75 10.62 -10.81 -4.80
C TYR A 75 10.67 -12.34 -4.96
N GLN A 76 10.99 -13.08 -3.90
CA GLN A 76 10.91 -14.54 -3.90
C GLN A 76 9.46 -15.01 -4.08
N TYR A 77 8.52 -14.37 -3.41
CA TYR A 77 7.09 -14.61 -3.57
C TYR A 77 6.64 -14.42 -5.02
N LEU A 78 6.98 -13.31 -5.65
CA LEU A 78 6.60 -13.06 -7.04
C LEU A 78 7.16 -14.13 -7.99
N ARG A 79 8.41 -14.54 -7.78
CA ARG A 79 9.01 -15.62 -8.58
C ARG A 79 8.28 -16.93 -8.41
N LYS A 80 8.02 -17.35 -7.18
CA LYS A 80 7.30 -18.61 -6.90
C LYS A 80 5.85 -18.58 -7.40
N HIS A 81 5.17 -17.44 -7.26
CA HIS A 81 3.84 -17.26 -7.81
C HIS A 81 3.82 -17.60 -9.31
N PHE A 82 4.73 -17.03 -10.09
CA PHE A 82 4.76 -17.30 -11.53
C PHE A 82 5.32 -18.68 -11.87
N GLU A 83 6.22 -19.25 -11.09
CA GLU A 83 6.65 -20.66 -11.24
C GLU A 83 5.43 -21.59 -11.10
N TYR A 84 4.58 -21.41 -10.10
CA TYR A 84 3.36 -22.19 -9.92
C TYR A 84 2.33 -21.97 -11.03
N LEU A 85 2.16 -20.74 -11.49
CA LEU A 85 1.25 -20.44 -12.59
C LEU A 85 1.70 -21.09 -13.90
N LEU A 86 3.01 -21.08 -14.18
CA LEU A 86 3.58 -21.76 -15.35
C LEU A 86 3.40 -23.28 -15.28
N GLU A 87 3.58 -23.87 -14.11
CA GLU A 87 3.37 -25.31 -13.87
C GLU A 87 1.90 -25.68 -14.11
N GLU A 88 0.96 -24.93 -13.54
CA GLU A 88 -0.49 -25.17 -13.66
C GLU A 88 -0.96 -25.19 -15.12
N TYR A 89 -0.45 -24.29 -15.94
CA TYR A 89 -0.84 -24.18 -17.36
C TYR A 89 0.09 -24.89 -18.32
N GLY A 90 1.11 -25.62 -17.84
CA GLY A 90 2.09 -26.28 -18.69
C GLY A 90 2.80 -25.31 -19.65
N LYS A 91 3.04 -24.07 -19.23
CA LYS A 91 3.68 -23.03 -20.03
C LYS A 91 5.16 -22.89 -19.69
N SER A 92 5.93 -22.35 -20.63
CA SER A 92 7.34 -22.01 -20.43
C SER A 92 7.54 -20.54 -20.80
N CYS A 93 8.03 -19.77 -19.84
CA CYS A 93 8.38 -18.36 -20.00
C CYS A 93 9.48 -18.04 -18.98
N ASP A 94 10.29 -17.02 -19.23
CA ASP A 94 11.21 -16.51 -18.22
C ASP A 94 10.40 -15.86 -17.07
N VAL A 95 10.55 -16.43 -15.89
CA VAL A 95 9.87 -15.94 -14.67
C VAL A 95 10.23 -14.47 -14.40
N HIS A 96 11.46 -14.06 -14.71
CA HIS A 96 11.89 -12.69 -14.53
C HIS A 96 11.12 -11.72 -15.43
N GLU A 97 10.81 -12.13 -16.66
CA GLU A 97 9.95 -11.35 -17.56
C GLU A 97 8.51 -11.23 -17.04
N LEU A 98 7.97 -12.28 -16.40
CA LEU A 98 6.64 -12.23 -15.80
C LEU A 98 6.61 -11.30 -14.59
N VAL A 99 7.61 -11.38 -13.71
CA VAL A 99 7.75 -10.45 -12.57
C VAL A 99 7.82 -9.00 -13.04
N ASN A 100 8.62 -8.70 -14.07
CA ASN A 100 8.70 -7.35 -14.60
C ASN A 100 7.37 -6.89 -15.22
N CYS A 101 6.73 -7.73 -16.02
CA CYS A 101 5.41 -7.44 -16.61
C CYS A 101 4.36 -7.14 -15.52
N TYR A 102 4.35 -7.93 -14.45
CA TYR A 102 3.47 -7.70 -13.30
C TYR A 102 3.73 -6.34 -12.64
N LEU A 103 4.99 -6.05 -12.28
CA LEU A 103 5.36 -4.82 -11.61
C LEU A 103 5.11 -3.57 -12.49
N GLU A 104 5.37 -3.66 -13.80
CA GLU A 104 5.05 -2.59 -14.76
C GLU A 104 3.53 -2.36 -14.86
N SER A 105 2.76 -3.43 -14.88
CA SER A 105 1.29 -3.33 -14.91
C SER A 105 0.73 -2.67 -13.65
N ILE A 106 1.24 -3.04 -12.47
CA ILE A 106 0.88 -2.39 -11.22
C ILE A 106 1.27 -0.91 -11.24
N SER A 107 2.50 -0.58 -11.66
CA SER A 107 3.01 0.79 -11.63
C SER A 107 2.24 1.75 -12.53
N SER A 108 1.75 1.26 -13.67
CA SER A 108 1.01 2.08 -14.63
C SER A 108 -0.43 2.42 -14.20
N SER A 109 -0.97 1.72 -13.21
CA SER A 109 -2.35 1.95 -12.75
C SER A 109 -2.41 3.03 -11.68
N LYS A 110 -3.16 4.09 -11.97
CA LYS A 110 -3.36 5.27 -11.10
C LYS A 110 -4.85 5.53 -10.84
N VAL A 111 -5.62 4.46 -10.70
CA VAL A 111 -7.06 4.58 -10.40
C VAL A 111 -7.21 5.07 -8.96
N MET A 112 -7.86 6.20 -8.78
CA MET A 112 -8.12 6.78 -7.45
C MET A 112 -9.27 6.05 -6.75
N THR A 113 -9.22 5.98 -5.43
CA THR A 113 -10.29 5.37 -4.61
C THR A 113 -11.61 6.12 -4.73
N GLU A 114 -11.55 7.45 -4.92
CA GLU A 114 -12.71 8.33 -5.16
C GLU A 114 -12.34 9.39 -6.21
N PRO A 115 -13.32 9.94 -6.96
CA PRO A 115 -13.04 10.88 -8.06
C PRO A 115 -12.33 12.18 -7.65
N ASP A 116 -12.48 12.60 -6.40
CA ASP A 116 -11.97 13.87 -5.89
C ASP A 116 -10.76 13.74 -4.96
N VAL A 117 -10.17 12.54 -4.84
CA VAL A 117 -8.98 12.29 -3.99
C VAL A 117 -7.88 13.32 -4.26
N LEU A 118 -7.47 13.49 -5.52
CA LEU A 118 -6.39 14.42 -5.87
C LEU A 118 -6.76 15.88 -5.52
N SER A 119 -7.99 16.30 -5.78
CA SER A 119 -8.42 17.67 -5.48
C SER A 119 -8.46 17.95 -3.97
N VAL A 120 -8.87 16.97 -3.17
CA VAL A 120 -8.82 17.05 -1.71
C VAL A 120 -7.38 17.09 -1.20
N TYR A 121 -6.51 16.24 -1.76
CA TYR A 121 -5.08 16.20 -1.42
C TYR A 121 -4.42 17.57 -1.71
N VAL A 122 -4.64 18.13 -2.90
CA VAL A 122 -4.15 19.47 -3.27
C VAL A 122 -4.64 20.52 -2.28
N LYS A 123 -5.93 20.54 -1.94
CA LYS A 123 -6.49 21.50 -0.99
C LYS A 123 -5.85 21.38 0.41
N LEU A 124 -5.58 20.17 0.87
CA LEU A 124 -4.93 19.96 2.17
C LEU A 124 -3.46 20.43 2.15
N SER A 125 -2.77 20.35 1.01
CA SER A 125 -1.38 20.81 0.87
C SER A 125 -1.21 22.33 1.04
N GLU A 126 -2.30 23.11 0.91
CA GLU A 126 -2.27 24.55 1.15
C GLU A 126 -2.04 24.90 2.63
N LYS A 127 -2.36 23.98 3.56
CA LYS A 127 -2.31 24.20 5.00
C LYS A 127 -1.36 23.27 5.75
N TYR A 128 -1.19 22.05 5.24
CA TYR A 128 -0.43 20.98 5.90
C TYR A 128 0.73 20.50 5.04
N LYS A 129 1.78 19.98 5.67
CA LYS A 129 2.77 19.18 4.97
C LYS A 129 2.19 17.79 4.71
N LEU A 130 2.04 17.43 3.44
CA LEU A 130 1.51 16.12 3.06
C LEU A 130 2.67 15.15 2.86
N VAL A 131 2.51 13.99 3.45
CA VAL A 131 3.51 12.91 3.46
C VAL A 131 2.85 11.65 2.94
N LEU A 132 3.53 10.92 2.07
CA LEU A 132 3.12 9.61 1.62
C LEU A 132 3.95 8.54 2.33
N ALA A 133 3.31 7.49 2.85
CA ALA A 133 3.94 6.41 3.59
C ALA A 133 3.34 5.07 3.17
N THR A 134 4.08 4.28 2.40
CA THR A 134 3.56 3.06 1.76
C THR A 134 4.48 1.87 1.90
N ASN A 135 3.89 0.67 2.09
CA ASN A 135 4.59 -0.59 1.88
C ASN A 135 4.60 -0.91 0.39
N GLY A 136 5.77 -1.14 -0.20
CA GLY A 136 5.84 -1.50 -1.61
C GLY A 136 7.24 -1.38 -2.21
N ILE A 137 7.30 -1.71 -3.50
CA ILE A 137 8.49 -1.64 -4.33
C ILE A 137 8.73 -0.19 -4.77
N GLU A 138 9.92 0.32 -4.58
CA GLU A 138 10.28 1.73 -4.80
C GLU A 138 9.88 2.23 -6.19
N ARG A 139 10.32 1.53 -7.24
CA ARG A 139 10.03 1.92 -8.62
C ARG A 139 8.53 1.93 -8.95
N VAL A 140 7.78 1.00 -8.34
CA VAL A 140 6.33 0.87 -8.54
C VAL A 140 5.60 2.03 -7.86
N GLN A 141 5.88 2.25 -6.59
CA GLN A 141 5.18 3.28 -5.82
C GLN A 141 5.51 4.69 -6.30
N LYS A 142 6.78 4.99 -6.67
CA LYS A 142 7.14 6.29 -7.24
C LYS A 142 6.35 6.64 -8.50
N GLU A 143 6.13 5.67 -9.38
CA GLU A 143 5.33 5.87 -10.60
C GLU A 143 3.84 6.04 -10.26
N ARG A 144 3.30 5.19 -9.39
CA ARG A 144 1.88 5.24 -8.99
C ARG A 144 1.49 6.58 -8.39
N VAL A 145 2.33 7.13 -7.50
CA VAL A 145 2.02 8.40 -6.81
C VAL A 145 2.46 9.64 -7.56
N SER A 146 2.93 9.54 -8.81
CA SER A 146 3.52 10.66 -9.53
C SER A 146 2.61 11.90 -9.62
N ASP A 147 1.29 11.73 -9.67
CA ASP A 147 0.31 12.82 -9.72
C ASP A 147 0.22 13.59 -8.38
N PHE A 148 0.59 12.95 -7.28
CA PHE A 148 0.59 13.54 -5.93
C PHE A 148 1.91 14.23 -5.57
N LEU A 149 3.03 13.83 -6.21
CA LEU A 149 4.38 14.31 -5.87
C LEU A 149 4.52 15.84 -5.86
N PRO A 150 3.90 16.61 -6.79
CA PRO A 150 4.00 18.07 -6.77
C PRO A 150 3.47 18.73 -5.48
N TYR A 151 2.63 18.01 -4.74
CA TYR A 151 1.96 18.49 -3.52
C TYR A 151 2.46 17.77 -2.27
N THR A 152 3.41 16.84 -2.43
CA THR A 152 3.95 15.97 -1.37
C THR A 152 5.23 16.55 -0.80
N HIS A 153 5.27 16.72 0.52
CA HIS A 153 6.48 17.18 1.21
C HIS A 153 7.55 16.08 1.31
N ARG A 154 7.14 14.85 1.59
CA ARG A 154 8.01 13.66 1.70
C ARG A 154 7.27 12.40 1.24
N LEU A 155 8.03 11.49 0.65
CA LEU A 155 7.57 10.15 0.28
C LEU A 155 8.45 9.12 0.98
N TYR A 156 7.83 8.20 1.73
CA TYR A 156 8.49 7.10 2.42
C TYR A 156 7.97 5.79 1.85
N ILE A 157 8.84 5.03 1.22
CA ILE A 157 8.55 3.71 0.64
C ILE A 157 9.34 2.68 1.42
N SER A 158 8.68 1.61 1.85
CA SER A 158 9.28 0.61 2.73
C SER A 158 10.55 -0.04 2.14
N GLU A 159 10.62 -0.28 0.83
CA GLU A 159 11.82 -0.81 0.19
C GLU A 159 13.01 0.18 0.28
N GLU A 160 12.75 1.47 0.10
CA GLU A 160 13.79 2.52 0.14
C GLU A 160 14.33 2.73 1.55
N ILE A 161 13.46 2.71 2.56
CA ILE A 161 13.84 3.00 3.94
C ILE A 161 14.26 1.77 4.76
N GLY A 162 13.99 0.56 4.26
CA GLY A 162 14.36 -0.71 4.90
C GLY A 162 13.47 -1.12 6.08
N TYR A 163 12.32 -0.46 6.30
CA TYR A 163 11.33 -0.78 7.33
C TYR A 163 9.94 -0.89 6.72
N ILE A 164 9.07 -1.72 7.30
CA ILE A 164 7.70 -1.92 6.84
C ILE A 164 6.67 -1.49 7.88
N LYS A 165 5.50 -1.04 7.44
CA LYS A 165 4.31 -0.98 8.30
C LYS A 165 3.89 -2.40 8.70
N PRO A 166 3.48 -2.68 9.94
CA PRO A 166 3.19 -1.74 11.03
C PRO A 166 4.34 -1.57 12.04
N THR A 167 5.59 -1.86 11.68
CA THR A 167 6.71 -1.84 12.63
C THR A 167 6.93 -0.46 13.26
N GLY A 168 7.30 -0.43 14.54
CA GLY A 168 7.65 0.81 15.22
C GLY A 168 8.80 1.55 14.54
N ASP A 169 9.77 0.81 13.98
CA ASP A 169 10.93 1.37 13.28
C ASP A 169 10.50 2.18 12.05
N PHE A 170 9.47 1.73 11.30
CA PHE A 170 8.91 2.48 10.16
C PHE A 170 8.38 3.85 10.60
N TYR A 171 7.54 3.88 11.64
CA TYR A 171 6.94 5.13 12.12
C TYR A 171 7.96 6.05 12.82
N CYS A 172 8.89 5.48 13.60
CA CYS A 172 9.98 6.25 14.21
C CYS A 172 10.88 6.88 13.14
N TYR A 173 11.16 6.18 12.05
CA TYR A 173 11.93 6.72 10.93
C TYR A 173 11.23 7.92 10.30
N ILE A 174 9.91 7.85 10.07
CA ILE A 174 9.10 8.95 9.53
C ILE A 174 9.12 10.15 10.47
N ILE A 175 8.79 9.97 11.76
CA ILE A 175 8.76 11.05 12.75
C ILE A 175 10.12 11.78 12.80
N SER A 176 11.22 11.01 12.85
CA SER A 176 12.57 11.56 12.86
C SER A 176 12.89 12.34 11.58
N GLY A 177 12.49 11.81 10.42
CA GLY A 177 12.72 12.46 9.12
C GLY A 177 11.90 13.74 8.92
N LEU A 178 10.72 13.84 9.55
CA LEU A 178 9.86 15.04 9.52
C LEU A 178 10.32 16.10 10.53
N ASN A 179 11.15 15.73 11.50
CA ASN A 179 11.58 16.60 12.58
C ASN A 179 10.38 17.23 13.33
N CYS A 180 9.39 16.41 13.66
CA CYS A 180 8.16 16.76 14.36
C CYS A 180 7.96 15.86 15.58
N ASN A 181 7.01 16.23 16.44
CA ASN A 181 6.52 15.33 17.48
C ASN A 181 5.44 14.41 16.91
N ALA A 182 5.31 13.20 17.46
CA ALA A 182 4.32 12.24 16.99
C ALA A 182 2.88 12.77 17.07
N ASP A 183 2.56 13.54 18.12
CA ASP A 183 1.24 14.16 18.35
C ASP A 183 0.92 15.35 17.42
N GLU A 184 1.90 15.79 16.62
CA GLU A 184 1.72 16.78 15.55
C GLU A 184 1.44 16.10 14.18
N CYS A 185 1.44 14.76 14.14
CA CYS A 185 1.21 13.96 12.96
C CYS A 185 -0.16 13.26 13.02
N LEU A 186 -0.84 13.21 11.89
CA LEU A 186 -2.05 12.40 11.69
C LEU A 186 -1.78 11.37 10.60
N MET A 187 -1.84 10.07 10.94
CA MET A 187 -1.80 8.99 9.96
C MET A 187 -3.19 8.71 9.41
N ILE A 188 -3.34 8.70 8.09
CA ILE A 188 -4.59 8.42 7.38
C ILE A 188 -4.39 7.15 6.54
N GLY A 189 -5.20 6.13 6.78
CA GLY A 189 -5.10 4.87 6.05
C GLY A 189 -6.30 3.96 6.24
N ASP A 190 -6.43 2.95 5.37
CA ASP A 190 -7.54 1.98 5.35
C ASP A 190 -7.22 0.68 6.09
N SER A 191 -5.93 0.42 6.37
CA SER A 191 -5.49 -0.80 7.01
C SER A 191 -5.39 -0.65 8.53
N VAL A 192 -6.31 -1.31 9.25
CA VAL A 192 -6.26 -1.31 10.72
C VAL A 192 -4.93 -1.84 11.24
N SER A 193 -4.41 -2.92 10.66
CA SER A 193 -3.14 -3.53 11.10
C SER A 193 -1.93 -2.68 10.75
N ASN A 194 -1.83 -2.23 9.50
CA ASN A 194 -0.63 -1.53 9.02
C ASN A 194 -0.61 -0.07 9.45
N ASP A 195 -1.72 0.66 9.27
CA ASP A 195 -1.71 2.11 9.42
C ASP A 195 -2.11 2.54 10.82
N ILE A 196 -3.20 1.93 11.36
CA ILE A 196 -3.80 2.43 12.59
C ILE A 196 -3.02 1.96 13.82
N ILE A 197 -2.82 0.64 13.96
CA ILE A 197 -2.17 0.07 15.15
C ILE A 197 -0.72 0.54 15.25
N GLY A 198 0.03 0.49 14.14
CA GLY A 198 1.44 0.85 14.11
C GLY A 198 1.68 2.33 14.40
N ALA A 199 0.93 3.23 13.75
CA ALA A 199 1.05 4.68 13.99
C ALA A 199 0.64 5.07 15.41
N LYS A 200 -0.42 4.46 15.94
CA LYS A 200 -0.88 4.69 17.31
C LYS A 200 0.17 4.25 18.35
N ALA A 201 0.81 3.10 18.12
CA ALA A 201 1.89 2.62 18.97
C ALA A 201 3.13 3.56 18.97
N ALA A 202 3.34 4.29 17.86
CA ALA A 202 4.37 5.32 17.74
C ALA A 202 3.96 6.69 18.32
N GLY A 203 2.73 6.81 18.84
CA GLY A 203 2.22 8.03 19.49
C GLY A 203 1.56 9.05 18.55
N MET A 204 1.31 8.68 17.30
CA MET A 204 0.56 9.50 16.35
C MET A 204 -0.94 9.41 16.60
N ASP A 205 -1.68 10.44 16.18
CA ASP A 205 -3.12 10.33 15.97
C ASP A 205 -3.39 9.58 14.65
N VAL A 206 -4.57 8.96 14.58
CA VAL A 206 -4.94 8.12 13.44
C VAL A 206 -6.35 8.46 12.93
N CYS A 207 -6.48 8.48 11.62
CA CYS A 207 -7.74 8.60 10.91
C CYS A 207 -7.96 7.33 10.09
N TYR A 208 -8.92 6.51 10.52
CA TYR A 208 -9.29 5.30 9.80
C TYR A 208 -10.19 5.66 8.62
N TYR A 209 -9.76 5.30 7.41
CA TYR A 209 -10.53 5.47 6.19
C TYR A 209 -11.23 4.18 5.83
N ASP A 210 -12.56 4.17 5.90
CA ASP A 210 -13.40 2.98 5.62
C ASP A 210 -14.49 3.27 4.59
N PRO A 211 -14.15 3.41 3.30
CA PRO A 211 -15.12 3.70 2.26
C PRO A 211 -16.11 2.56 2.02
N LYS A 212 -15.78 1.34 2.47
CA LYS A 212 -16.59 0.13 2.27
C LYS A 212 -17.50 -0.19 3.46
N GLY A 213 -17.40 0.57 4.57
CA GLY A 213 -18.20 0.34 5.78
C GLY A 213 -17.94 -1.02 6.44
N ARG A 214 -16.69 -1.50 6.38
CA ARG A 214 -16.30 -2.79 7.00
C ARG A 214 -16.28 -2.71 8.52
N GLY A 215 -16.13 -1.48 9.03
CA GLY A 215 -15.92 -1.22 10.45
C GLY A 215 -14.53 -1.62 10.92
N LYS A 216 -14.19 -1.19 12.11
CA LYS A 216 -12.95 -1.57 12.80
C LYS A 216 -13.23 -2.53 13.95
N PRO A 217 -12.25 -3.34 14.39
CA PRO A 217 -12.40 -4.15 15.60
C PRO A 217 -12.75 -3.29 16.84
N GLU A 218 -13.60 -3.79 17.71
CA GLU A 218 -14.08 -3.05 18.90
C GLU A 218 -12.95 -2.59 19.82
N ASN A 219 -11.87 -3.37 19.90
CA ASN A 219 -10.69 -3.08 20.73
C ASN A 219 -9.71 -2.07 20.09
N VAL A 220 -9.97 -1.57 18.86
CA VAL A 220 -9.13 -0.61 18.17
C VAL A 220 -9.70 0.79 18.34
N SER A 221 -8.95 1.66 19.02
CA SER A 221 -9.30 3.07 19.18
C SER A 221 -8.70 3.90 18.03
N VAL A 222 -9.52 4.75 17.44
CA VAL A 222 -9.10 5.74 16.42
C VAL A 222 -9.47 7.14 16.89
N ASP A 223 -8.73 8.15 16.43
CA ASP A 223 -9.04 9.54 16.76
C ASP A 223 -10.11 10.09 15.81
N TYR A 224 -10.07 9.62 14.55
CA TYR A 224 -11.08 9.92 13.53
C TYR A 224 -11.41 8.67 12.73
N GLU A 225 -12.65 8.63 12.23
CA GLU A 225 -13.12 7.62 11.29
C GLU A 225 -13.88 8.33 10.16
N ILE A 226 -13.50 8.04 8.91
CA ILE A 226 -14.10 8.64 7.73
C ILE A 226 -14.43 7.57 6.70
N ASN A 227 -15.49 7.78 5.95
CA ASN A 227 -15.89 6.91 4.84
C ASN A 227 -15.72 7.55 3.45
N CYS A 228 -15.28 8.80 3.43
CA CYS A 228 -15.01 9.57 2.22
C CYS A 228 -13.81 10.48 2.49
N ILE A 229 -12.87 10.55 1.55
CA ILE A 229 -11.65 11.35 1.71
C ILE A 229 -11.97 12.85 1.92
N ARG A 230 -13.07 13.32 1.39
CA ARG A 230 -13.58 14.68 1.52
C ARG A 230 -13.88 15.08 2.96
N ASN A 231 -14.19 14.10 3.82
CA ASN A 231 -14.45 14.34 5.24
C ASN A 231 -13.21 14.89 5.99
N LEU A 232 -11.98 14.61 5.47
CA LEU A 232 -10.75 15.19 6.05
C LEU A 232 -10.80 16.71 6.09
N VAL A 233 -11.34 17.36 5.05
CA VAL A 233 -11.46 18.82 5.02
C VAL A 233 -12.37 19.34 6.13
N GLN A 234 -13.37 18.56 6.55
CA GLN A 234 -14.33 18.95 7.59
C GLN A 234 -13.74 18.76 9.00
N ILE A 235 -13.03 17.66 9.23
CA ILE A 235 -12.46 17.35 10.55
C ILE A 235 -11.17 18.13 10.86
N LEU A 236 -10.54 18.71 9.84
CA LEU A 236 -9.27 19.44 9.94
C LEU A 236 -9.43 20.98 9.82
N GLN A 237 -10.68 21.48 9.83
CA GLN A 237 -10.99 22.92 9.76
C GLN A 237 -10.68 23.68 11.05
#